data_26bd43e601c7d73f8ec8c3246da13314
#
_entry.id   26bd43e601c7d73f8ec8c3246da13314
#
_cell.length_a   1.000
_cell.length_b   1.000
_cell.length_c   1.000
_cell.angle_alpha   90.00
_cell.angle_beta   90.00
_cell.angle_gamma   90.00
#
_symmetry.space_group_name_H-M   'P 1'
#
loop_
_entity.id
_entity.type
_entity.pdbx_description
1 polymer ?
#
loop_
_entity_poly.entity_id
_entity_poly.type
_entity_poly.pdbx_seq_one_letter_code
_entity_poly.pdbx_strand_id
1 'polypeptide(L)'
;MRENMAILQTNVEKIQRFLIKQSKTPGWDFSDAPDQRQEAQIEHTMKSLIWSYVLGFISNQPTLRDVEAMTHELAPFARALLEKPTSDTTLYEEAKRLSSEYFCSKLVQQMRQWQRSKMLKPVLLPCGVLTVDGKNLATLDHDADGTGQKRTSDNSKWDQQSAQQKKSGQPYYLLPALRGCLTSAASMPCIYQKTIPSDTSEAGICREFVKEVIDNYGRSGMFEIFDFDAGLCSLATADYIQEQNYGYVFGLKGNQPELYAEAQRLLIIQANEQEPEAQSGWESRNGYRIRRRLWRTDEMKGFINSAGCWSHLRQTWLIRQEKVYAGGKTEIEDRYFITSLPWNRLKAQQILVLVRNHWGVENNAFNSLDLQWTEDSAPWCTKGQAIWALGLLRVMGYNVAQYLRCKRLCPKDENGERSKFSSWRQLFKWIQRALEVGVVETNLNPIG
;
A
#
# COMPACT_ATOMS: atom_id res chain seq x y z
N MET A 1 -13.62 -33.05 8.89
CA MET A 1 -12.27 -33.32 8.32
C MET A 1 -12.31 -33.35 6.79
N ARG A 2 -13.20 -34.11 6.15
CA ARG A 2 -13.32 -34.17 4.65
C ARG A 2 -13.66 -32.85 4.01
N GLU A 3 -14.57 -32.05 4.59
CA GLU A 3 -14.97 -30.73 4.08
C GLU A 3 -13.80 -29.73 4.11
N ASN A 4 -13.03 -29.69 5.18
CA ASN A 4 -11.84 -28.84 5.29
C ASN A 4 -10.75 -29.23 4.26
N MET A 5 -10.62 -30.48 3.91
CA MET A 5 -9.71 -30.96 2.87
C MET A 5 -10.18 -30.53 1.47
N ALA A 6 -11.47 -30.60 1.18
CA ALA A 6 -12.04 -30.14 -0.08
C ALA A 6 -11.88 -28.63 -0.29
N ILE A 7 -12.11 -27.85 0.77
CA ILE A 7 -11.89 -26.38 0.74
C ILE A 7 -10.40 -26.07 0.51
N LEU A 8 -9.49 -26.78 1.19
CA LEU A 8 -8.05 -26.63 1.00
C LEU A 8 -7.66 -26.89 -0.46
N GLN A 9 -8.09 -28.03 -1.02
CA GLN A 9 -7.78 -28.41 -2.41
C GLN A 9 -8.27 -27.34 -3.40
N THR A 10 -9.51 -26.89 -3.25
CA THR A 10 -10.10 -25.84 -4.10
C THR A 10 -9.33 -24.53 -4.03
N ASN A 11 -8.87 -24.12 -2.85
CA ASN A 11 -8.11 -22.88 -2.69
C ASN A 11 -6.70 -23.00 -3.25
N VAL A 12 -6.03 -24.12 -3.08
CA VAL A 12 -4.73 -24.43 -3.68
C VAL A 12 -4.80 -24.32 -5.21
N GLU A 13 -5.79 -24.94 -5.85
CA GLU A 13 -5.99 -24.86 -7.29
C GLU A 13 -6.25 -23.41 -7.78
N LYS A 14 -7.08 -22.67 -7.05
CA LYS A 14 -7.34 -21.26 -7.39
C LYS A 14 -6.07 -20.42 -7.34
N ILE A 15 -5.20 -20.64 -6.35
CA ILE A 15 -3.92 -19.95 -6.22
C ILE A 15 -3.00 -20.33 -7.37
N GLN A 16 -2.83 -21.63 -7.65
CA GLN A 16 -1.98 -22.11 -8.74
C GLN A 16 -2.38 -21.51 -10.09
N ARG A 17 -3.68 -21.60 -10.45
CA ARG A 17 -4.21 -21.01 -11.70
C ARG A 17 -3.96 -19.49 -11.75
N PHE A 18 -4.10 -18.80 -10.62
CA PHE A 18 -3.84 -17.37 -10.56
C PHE A 18 -2.36 -17.06 -10.78
N LEU A 19 -1.44 -17.73 -10.09
CA LEU A 19 0.00 -17.52 -10.21
C LEU A 19 0.51 -17.87 -11.62
N ILE A 20 0.07 -18.98 -12.19
CA ILE A 20 0.39 -19.37 -13.57
C ILE A 20 -0.08 -18.31 -14.58
N LYS A 21 -1.28 -17.75 -14.38
CA LYS A 21 -1.78 -16.67 -15.22
C LYS A 21 -0.96 -15.40 -15.07
N GLN A 22 -0.60 -15.03 -13.84
CA GLN A 22 0.21 -13.82 -13.58
C GLN A 22 1.61 -13.95 -14.17
N SER A 23 2.29 -15.10 -14.02
CA SER A 23 3.66 -15.31 -14.52
C SER A 23 3.83 -15.12 -16.03
N LYS A 24 2.72 -15.15 -16.79
CA LYS A 24 2.69 -14.92 -18.24
C LYS A 24 2.39 -13.47 -18.63
N THR A 25 2.31 -12.56 -17.65
CA THR A 25 1.98 -11.15 -17.91
C THR A 25 3.25 -10.27 -17.90
N PRO A 26 3.26 -9.13 -18.63
CA PRO A 26 4.45 -8.28 -18.75
C PRO A 26 5.04 -7.80 -17.41
N GLY A 27 4.22 -7.52 -16.41
CA GLY A 27 4.70 -7.11 -15.08
C GLY A 27 5.43 -8.22 -14.31
N TRP A 28 5.37 -9.46 -14.79
CA TRP A 28 6.02 -10.64 -14.22
C TRP A 28 7.00 -11.30 -15.20
N ASP A 29 7.21 -10.71 -16.34
CA ASP A 29 8.29 -11.10 -17.24
C ASP A 29 9.57 -10.37 -16.82
N PHE A 30 10.54 -11.13 -16.36
CA PHE A 30 11.84 -10.64 -15.92
C PHE A 30 12.97 -11.05 -16.89
N SER A 31 12.63 -11.45 -18.10
CA SER A 31 13.63 -11.88 -19.12
C SER A 31 14.52 -10.73 -19.59
N ASP A 32 14.05 -9.49 -19.43
CA ASP A 32 14.74 -8.25 -19.76
C ASP A 32 15.43 -7.59 -18.56
N ALA A 33 15.55 -8.31 -17.43
CA ALA A 33 16.19 -7.77 -16.24
C ALA A 33 17.66 -7.44 -16.49
N PRO A 34 18.13 -6.23 -16.09
CA PRO A 34 19.53 -5.86 -16.23
C PRO A 34 20.43 -6.86 -15.49
N ASP A 35 21.42 -7.39 -16.19
CA ASP A 35 22.43 -8.26 -15.61
C ASP A 35 23.83 -7.69 -15.89
N GLN A 36 24.54 -7.31 -14.84
CA GLN A 36 25.88 -6.71 -14.93
C GLN A 36 27.00 -7.75 -14.71
N ARG A 37 26.66 -9.02 -14.56
CA ARG A 37 27.62 -10.10 -14.32
C ARG A 37 28.34 -10.50 -15.63
N GLN A 38 29.55 -11.00 -15.50
CA GLN A 38 30.25 -11.60 -16.63
C GLN A 38 29.62 -12.95 -16.97
N GLU A 39 29.37 -13.22 -18.25
CA GLU A 39 28.69 -14.44 -18.72
C GLU A 39 29.29 -15.73 -18.15
N ALA A 40 30.63 -15.80 -18.07
CA ALA A 40 31.35 -16.98 -17.52
C ALA A 40 31.05 -17.24 -16.02
N GLN A 41 30.46 -16.29 -15.30
CA GLN A 41 30.16 -16.38 -13.87
C GLN A 41 28.65 -16.58 -13.63
N ILE A 42 27.83 -16.59 -14.67
CA ILE A 42 26.38 -16.72 -14.53
C ILE A 42 26.00 -18.19 -14.30
N GLU A 43 25.73 -18.51 -13.07
CA GLU A 43 25.22 -19.82 -12.67
C GLU A 43 23.67 -19.88 -12.67
N HIS A 44 23.03 -18.74 -12.36
CA HIS A 44 21.58 -18.53 -12.37
C HIS A 44 21.27 -17.29 -13.20
N THR A 45 20.27 -17.34 -14.08
CA THR A 45 19.81 -16.12 -14.77
C THR A 45 19.22 -15.12 -13.80
N MET A 46 19.28 -13.83 -14.11
CA MET A 46 18.66 -12.80 -13.28
C MET A 46 17.15 -13.04 -13.14
N LYS A 47 16.50 -13.54 -14.18
CA LYS A 47 15.08 -13.95 -14.13
C LYS A 47 14.83 -15.00 -13.06
N SER A 48 15.65 -16.04 -12.97
CA SER A 48 15.52 -17.11 -11.98
C SER A 48 15.67 -16.57 -10.55
N LEU A 49 16.68 -15.71 -10.34
CA LEU A 49 16.91 -15.06 -9.04
C LEU A 49 15.72 -14.19 -8.62
N ILE A 50 15.21 -13.36 -9.54
CA ILE A 50 14.05 -12.50 -9.25
C ILE A 50 12.82 -13.34 -8.90
N TRP A 51 12.57 -14.45 -9.60
CA TRP A 51 11.48 -15.34 -9.27
C TRP A 51 11.64 -15.98 -7.87
N SER A 52 12.86 -16.28 -7.42
CA SER A 52 13.10 -16.77 -6.07
C SER A 52 12.65 -15.75 -5.02
N TYR A 53 13.00 -14.46 -5.18
CA TYR A 53 12.53 -13.39 -4.28
C TYR A 53 11.01 -13.22 -4.35
N VAL A 54 10.44 -13.20 -5.55
CA VAL A 54 8.98 -13.03 -5.75
C VAL A 54 8.20 -14.15 -5.06
N LEU A 55 8.58 -15.41 -5.27
CA LEU A 55 7.92 -16.54 -4.63
C LEU A 55 8.11 -16.52 -3.12
N GLY A 56 9.29 -16.13 -2.65
CA GLY A 56 9.58 -15.92 -1.24
C GLY A 56 8.66 -14.86 -0.61
N PHE A 57 8.48 -13.71 -1.26
CA PHE A 57 7.57 -12.66 -0.74
C PHE A 57 6.10 -13.08 -0.83
N ILE A 58 5.64 -13.72 -1.91
CA ILE A 58 4.25 -14.18 -2.03
C ILE A 58 3.92 -15.24 -0.97
N SER A 59 4.85 -16.16 -0.68
CA SER A 59 4.70 -17.22 0.32
C SER A 59 5.06 -16.78 1.74
N ASN A 60 5.48 -15.53 1.91
CA ASN A 60 5.87 -14.94 3.19
C ASN A 60 7.02 -15.68 3.87
N GLN A 61 8.10 -15.93 3.13
CA GLN A 61 9.32 -16.49 3.72
C GLN A 61 10.00 -15.40 4.58
N PRO A 62 10.39 -15.71 5.83
CA PRO A 62 10.95 -14.70 6.72
C PRO A 62 12.40 -14.34 6.38
N THR A 63 13.19 -15.25 5.83
CA THR A 63 14.62 -15.05 5.52
C THR A 63 15.00 -15.61 4.16
N LEU A 64 16.17 -15.20 3.64
CA LEU A 64 16.73 -15.77 2.40
C LEU A 64 17.03 -17.26 2.53
N ARG A 65 17.37 -17.76 3.72
CA ARG A 65 17.56 -19.18 3.99
C ARG A 65 16.24 -19.95 3.86
N ASP A 66 15.11 -19.36 4.28
CA ASP A 66 13.79 -19.96 4.08
C ASP A 66 13.38 -19.93 2.60
N VAL A 67 13.81 -18.89 1.85
CA VAL A 67 13.64 -18.87 0.39
C VAL A 67 14.45 -19.97 -0.28
N GLU A 68 15.71 -20.17 0.09
CA GLU A 68 16.53 -21.29 -0.41
C GLU A 68 15.81 -22.63 -0.15
N ALA A 69 15.42 -22.92 1.10
CA ALA A 69 14.70 -24.14 1.45
C ALA A 69 13.45 -24.34 0.60
N MET A 70 12.63 -23.28 0.44
CA MET A 70 11.44 -23.30 -0.40
C MET A 70 11.77 -23.67 -1.86
N THR A 71 12.87 -23.15 -2.44
CA THR A 71 13.20 -23.42 -3.85
C THR A 71 13.50 -24.88 -4.15
N HIS A 72 13.90 -25.67 -3.15
CA HIS A 72 14.11 -27.12 -3.27
C HIS A 72 12.79 -27.92 -3.32
N GLU A 73 11.72 -27.39 -2.75
CA GLU A 73 10.45 -28.10 -2.56
C GLU A 73 9.36 -27.70 -3.57
N LEU A 74 9.68 -26.84 -4.55
CA LEU A 74 8.70 -26.30 -5.47
C LEU A 74 8.08 -27.36 -6.41
N ALA A 75 6.78 -27.27 -6.58
CA ALA A 75 6.01 -28.00 -7.58
C ALA A 75 6.49 -27.68 -9.02
N PRO A 76 6.29 -28.56 -10.02
CA PRO A 76 6.80 -28.39 -11.37
C PRO A 76 6.48 -27.04 -12.01
N PHE A 77 5.26 -26.50 -11.83
CA PHE A 77 4.87 -25.21 -12.41
C PHE A 77 5.66 -24.03 -11.83
N ALA A 78 5.94 -24.06 -10.52
CA ALA A 78 6.71 -23.00 -9.85
C ALA A 78 8.22 -23.20 -10.10
N ARG A 79 8.67 -24.45 -10.12
CA ARG A 79 10.05 -24.80 -10.47
C ARG A 79 10.40 -24.39 -11.93
N ALA A 80 9.44 -24.42 -12.84
CA ALA A 80 9.64 -23.95 -14.22
C ALA A 80 9.92 -22.43 -14.33
N LEU A 81 9.67 -21.65 -13.27
CA LEU A 81 10.04 -20.24 -13.20
C LEU A 81 11.49 -20.03 -12.76
N LEU A 82 12.07 -21.04 -12.09
CA LEU A 82 13.44 -21.09 -11.61
C LEU A 82 14.18 -22.18 -12.41
N GLU A 83 15.39 -21.92 -12.84
CA GLU A 83 16.21 -22.92 -13.55
C GLU A 83 16.66 -24.03 -12.61
N LYS A 84 17.07 -23.64 -11.42
CA LYS A 84 17.51 -24.53 -10.32
C LYS A 84 17.33 -23.84 -8.97
N PRO A 85 17.35 -24.58 -7.85
CA PRO A 85 17.38 -24.00 -6.50
C PRO A 85 18.56 -23.06 -6.32
N THR A 86 18.37 -21.98 -5.56
CA THR A 86 19.37 -20.92 -5.38
C THR A 86 19.71 -20.78 -3.90
N SER A 87 20.99 -20.76 -3.56
CA SER A 87 21.45 -20.59 -2.18
C SER A 87 21.15 -19.18 -1.62
N ASP A 88 20.98 -19.10 -0.30
CA ASP A 88 20.77 -17.83 0.42
C ASP A 88 21.92 -16.84 0.19
N THR A 89 23.16 -17.33 0.15
CA THR A 89 24.36 -16.52 -0.11
C THR A 89 24.30 -15.92 -1.53
N THR A 90 23.94 -16.71 -2.54
CA THR A 90 23.76 -16.20 -3.92
C THR A 90 22.66 -15.14 -3.96
N LEU A 91 21.53 -15.41 -3.33
CA LEU A 91 20.42 -14.44 -3.25
C LEU A 91 20.87 -13.14 -2.58
N TYR A 92 21.62 -13.21 -1.46
CA TYR A 92 22.12 -12.04 -0.76
C TYR A 92 23.09 -11.20 -1.61
N GLU A 93 24.04 -11.83 -2.28
CA GLU A 93 25.03 -11.15 -3.12
C GLU A 93 24.39 -10.52 -4.36
N GLU A 94 23.49 -11.23 -5.02
CA GLU A 94 22.82 -10.74 -6.21
C GLU A 94 21.74 -9.67 -5.92
N ALA A 95 21.16 -9.66 -4.71
CA ALA A 95 20.25 -8.60 -4.28
C ALA A 95 20.89 -7.21 -4.39
N LYS A 96 22.19 -7.09 -4.14
CA LYS A 96 22.96 -5.83 -4.20
C LYS A 96 23.01 -5.21 -5.60
N ARG A 97 22.74 -6.00 -6.65
CA ARG A 97 22.79 -5.60 -8.07
C ARG A 97 21.39 -5.29 -8.64
N LEU A 98 20.35 -5.47 -7.85
CA LEU A 98 18.98 -5.23 -8.29
C LEU A 98 18.71 -3.73 -8.49
N SER A 99 18.06 -3.35 -9.60
CA SER A 99 17.66 -1.98 -9.88
C SER A 99 16.25 -1.68 -9.37
N SER A 100 16.12 -0.65 -8.54
CA SER A 100 14.82 -0.18 -8.05
C SER A 100 13.96 0.42 -9.17
N GLU A 101 14.57 1.10 -10.14
CA GLU A 101 13.87 1.67 -11.31
C GLU A 101 13.25 0.57 -12.16
N TYR A 102 13.98 -0.53 -12.36
CA TYR A 102 13.46 -1.69 -13.08
C TYR A 102 12.21 -2.25 -12.40
N PHE A 103 12.24 -2.49 -11.09
CA PHE A 103 11.08 -3.02 -10.37
C PHE A 103 9.94 -2.02 -10.23
N CYS A 104 10.23 -0.72 -10.18
CA CYS A 104 9.19 0.30 -10.28
C CYS A 104 8.44 0.18 -11.60
N SER A 105 9.17 0.02 -12.73
CA SER A 105 8.55 -0.19 -14.05
C SER A 105 7.72 -1.47 -14.11
N LYS A 106 8.18 -2.58 -13.50
CA LYS A 106 7.45 -3.85 -13.43
C LYS A 106 6.18 -3.74 -12.56
N LEU A 107 6.24 -3.03 -11.44
CA LEU A 107 5.06 -2.72 -10.63
C LEU A 107 4.01 -1.93 -11.44
N VAL A 108 4.45 -0.91 -12.18
CA VAL A 108 3.57 -0.13 -13.08
C VAL A 108 2.93 -1.03 -14.14
N GLN A 109 3.71 -1.91 -14.78
CA GLN A 109 3.18 -2.84 -15.78
C GLN A 109 2.18 -3.83 -15.17
N GLN A 110 2.44 -4.36 -13.96
CA GLN A 110 1.52 -5.21 -13.22
C GLN A 110 0.19 -4.50 -12.96
N MET A 111 0.24 -3.26 -12.45
CA MET A 111 -0.96 -2.51 -12.12
C MET A 111 -1.77 -2.12 -13.36
N ARG A 112 -1.10 -1.70 -14.44
CA ARG A 112 -1.77 -1.45 -15.73
C ARG A 112 -2.46 -2.72 -16.28
N GLN A 113 -1.83 -3.87 -16.13
CA GLN A 113 -2.43 -5.16 -16.52
C GLN A 113 -3.65 -5.49 -15.66
N TRP A 114 -3.56 -5.28 -14.34
CA TRP A 114 -4.67 -5.49 -13.43
C TRP A 114 -5.85 -4.53 -13.72
N GLN A 115 -5.56 -3.28 -14.08
CA GLN A 115 -6.58 -2.32 -14.49
C GLN A 115 -7.30 -2.81 -15.77
N ARG A 116 -6.57 -3.20 -16.82
CA ARG A 116 -7.17 -3.77 -18.05
C ARG A 116 -8.03 -5.00 -17.75
N SER A 117 -7.61 -5.83 -16.82
CA SER A 117 -8.34 -7.03 -16.37
C SER A 117 -9.48 -6.73 -15.39
N LYS A 118 -9.79 -5.47 -15.13
CA LYS A 118 -10.83 -5.01 -14.19
C LYS A 118 -10.64 -5.50 -12.75
N MET A 119 -9.41 -5.88 -12.38
CA MET A 119 -9.09 -6.33 -11.02
C MET A 119 -9.09 -5.19 -10.01
N LEU A 120 -8.86 -3.96 -10.46
CA LEU A 120 -8.75 -2.73 -9.66
C LEU A 120 -10.03 -1.88 -9.63
N LYS A 121 -11.16 -2.46 -10.06
CA LYS A 121 -12.43 -1.73 -10.10
C LYS A 121 -12.78 -1.19 -8.70
N PRO A 122 -13.16 0.11 -8.60
CA PRO A 122 -13.61 0.71 -7.34
C PRO A 122 -14.77 -0.04 -6.70
N VAL A 123 -14.78 -0.07 -5.37
CA VAL A 123 -15.84 -0.66 -4.54
C VAL A 123 -16.28 0.39 -3.53
N LEU A 124 -17.59 0.57 -3.37
CA LEU A 124 -18.21 1.57 -2.50
C LEU A 124 -18.02 3.04 -2.92
N LEU A 125 -17.11 3.33 -3.83
CA LEU A 125 -16.90 4.67 -4.38
C LEU A 125 -17.20 4.68 -5.88
N PRO A 126 -17.69 5.80 -6.46
CA PRO A 126 -18.02 5.90 -7.88
C PRO A 126 -16.80 6.04 -8.78
N CYS A 127 -15.62 6.30 -8.21
CA CYS A 127 -14.37 6.57 -8.92
C CYS A 127 -13.16 5.99 -8.17
N GLY A 128 -12.03 5.94 -8.87
CA GLY A 128 -10.75 5.57 -8.28
C GLY A 128 -10.21 6.66 -7.35
N VAL A 129 -9.66 6.25 -6.21
CA VAL A 129 -8.99 7.12 -5.24
C VAL A 129 -7.62 6.54 -4.95
N LEU A 130 -6.59 7.36 -5.13
CA LEU A 130 -5.22 7.05 -4.80
C LEU A 130 -4.82 7.80 -3.53
N THR A 131 -4.64 7.08 -2.44
CA THR A 131 -4.15 7.65 -1.18
C THR A 131 -2.63 7.56 -1.14
N VAL A 132 -1.99 8.69 -0.85
CA VAL A 132 -0.53 8.84 -0.76
C VAL A 132 -0.15 9.06 0.70
N ASP A 133 0.80 8.29 1.17
CA ASP A 133 1.25 8.37 2.55
C ASP A 133 2.72 7.96 2.69
N GLY A 134 3.39 8.47 3.73
CA GLY A 134 4.78 8.16 4.06
C GLY A 134 4.92 6.80 4.71
N LYS A 135 5.99 6.07 4.34
CA LYS A 135 6.32 4.78 4.91
C LYS A 135 7.82 4.66 5.14
N ASN A 136 8.23 4.27 6.34
CA ASN A 136 9.59 3.84 6.58
C ASN A 136 9.75 2.38 6.14
N LEU A 137 10.70 2.11 5.22
CA LEU A 137 10.94 0.76 4.66
C LEU A 137 11.92 -0.04 5.49
N ALA A 138 12.82 0.62 6.20
CA ALA A 138 13.76 -0.04 7.10
C ALA A 138 14.30 0.96 8.13
N THR A 139 14.65 0.44 9.30
CA THR A 139 15.40 1.16 10.34
C THR A 139 16.72 0.44 10.55
N LEU A 140 17.83 1.11 10.28
CA LEU A 140 19.16 0.54 10.29
C LEU A 140 20.04 1.19 11.36
N ASP A 141 21.03 0.46 11.85
CA ASP A 141 22.08 0.95 12.76
C ASP A 141 23.27 1.59 12.01
N HIS A 142 23.26 1.53 10.68
CA HIS A 142 24.26 2.11 9.79
C HIS A 142 23.60 2.80 8.60
N ASP A 143 24.33 3.70 7.95
CA ASP A 143 23.86 4.34 6.72
C ASP A 143 23.93 3.36 5.54
N ALA A 144 22.80 3.18 4.86
CA ALA A 144 22.73 2.36 3.64
C ALA A 144 23.25 3.18 2.44
N ASP A 145 24.57 3.28 2.30
CA ASP A 145 25.25 3.94 1.18
C ASP A 145 24.85 5.42 0.97
N GLY A 146 24.69 6.18 2.06
CA GLY A 146 24.34 7.60 2.00
C GLY A 146 22.85 7.90 1.74
N THR A 147 21.99 6.87 1.71
CA THR A 147 20.55 7.06 1.41
C THR A 147 19.67 7.17 2.65
N GLY A 148 20.21 6.85 3.84
CA GLY A 148 19.48 6.86 5.10
C GLY A 148 19.31 8.25 5.70
N GLN A 149 18.11 8.56 6.21
CA GLN A 149 17.91 9.76 7.04
C GLN A 149 18.39 9.48 8.46
N LYS A 150 19.50 10.13 8.84
CA LYS A 150 20.09 10.00 10.18
C LYS A 150 19.16 10.57 11.25
N ARG A 151 18.93 9.82 12.31
CA ARG A 151 18.23 10.23 13.54
C ARG A 151 19.09 9.90 14.75
N THR A 152 18.87 10.63 15.83
CA THR A 152 19.43 10.31 17.16
C THR A 152 18.29 9.95 18.10
N SER A 153 18.54 9.05 19.04
CA SER A 153 17.51 8.46 19.91
C SER A 153 16.88 9.41 20.94
N ASP A 154 17.14 10.71 20.85
CA ASP A 154 16.59 11.70 21.78
C ASP A 154 15.21 12.21 21.32
N ASN A 155 14.17 11.65 21.99
CA ASN A 155 12.87 12.31 22.20
C ASN A 155 11.90 12.55 21.05
N SER A 156 11.89 11.81 19.95
CA SER A 156 10.75 11.88 19.05
C SER A 156 9.68 10.82 19.36
N LYS A 157 8.40 11.19 19.29
CA LYS A 157 7.25 10.27 19.48
C LYS A 157 7.24 9.10 18.46
N TRP A 158 8.01 9.20 17.39
CA TRP A 158 8.22 8.16 16.37
C TRP A 158 9.06 6.99 16.88
N ASP A 159 9.91 7.22 17.89
CA ASP A 159 10.79 6.20 18.48
C ASP A 159 10.06 5.13 19.28
N GLN A 160 8.77 5.29 19.54
CA GLN A 160 8.02 4.33 20.38
C GLN A 160 7.63 3.03 19.67
N GLN A 161 7.71 2.97 18.34
CA GLN A 161 7.33 1.77 17.58
C GLN A 161 8.48 0.78 17.35
N SER A 162 9.73 1.20 17.43
CA SER A 162 10.91 0.32 17.24
C SER A 162 11.61 0.00 18.56
N ALA A 163 10.90 -0.60 19.50
CA ALA A 163 11.36 -0.88 20.86
C ALA A 163 12.61 -1.81 20.97
N GLN A 164 13.07 -2.42 19.89
CA GLN A 164 14.18 -3.39 19.92
C GLN A 164 15.58 -2.82 19.62
N GLN A 165 15.71 -1.58 19.14
CA GLN A 165 17.00 -1.01 18.74
C GLN A 165 17.48 0.18 19.61
N LYS A 166 16.82 0.47 20.73
CA LYS A 166 17.16 1.62 21.57
C LYS A 166 18.29 1.32 22.57
N LYS A 167 19.53 1.46 22.13
CA LYS A 167 20.61 1.92 23.01
C LYS A 167 20.58 3.45 22.93
N SER A 168 20.18 4.12 24.06
CA SER A 168 20.08 5.57 24.14
C SER A 168 21.36 6.25 23.65
N GLY A 169 21.24 7.27 22.81
CA GLY A 169 22.37 8.08 22.31
C GLY A 169 23.08 7.56 21.06
N GLN A 170 22.70 6.40 20.48
CA GLN A 170 23.30 5.96 19.21
C GLN A 170 22.49 6.45 17.99
N PRO A 171 23.14 6.85 16.91
CA PRO A 171 22.47 7.21 15.68
C PRO A 171 21.84 5.97 15.04
N TYR A 172 20.67 6.17 14.43
CA TYR A 172 20.03 5.19 13.55
C TYR A 172 19.59 5.89 12.25
N TYR A 173 19.29 5.11 11.22
CA TYR A 173 18.98 5.62 9.90
C TYR A 173 17.63 5.08 9.46
N LEU A 174 16.73 5.99 9.05
CA LEU A 174 15.44 5.67 8.46
C LEU A 174 15.56 5.69 6.94
N LEU A 175 14.87 4.77 6.29
CA LEU A 175 14.73 4.73 4.83
C LEU A 175 13.28 5.00 4.44
N PRO A 176 12.87 6.29 4.42
CA PRO A 176 11.50 6.65 4.13
C PRO A 176 11.20 6.63 2.63
N ALA A 177 9.95 6.33 2.31
CA ALA A 177 9.40 6.41 0.96
C ALA A 177 7.98 6.97 0.99
N LEU A 178 7.53 7.62 -0.09
CA LEU A 178 6.11 7.83 -0.35
C LEU A 178 5.55 6.61 -1.08
N ARG A 179 4.36 6.18 -0.69
CA ARG A 179 3.59 5.14 -1.34
C ARG A 179 2.22 5.62 -1.75
N GLY A 180 1.79 5.22 -2.94
CA GLY A 180 0.44 5.42 -3.43
C GLY A 180 -0.33 4.11 -3.40
N CYS A 181 -1.41 4.06 -2.60
CA CYS A 181 -2.29 2.91 -2.48
C CYS A 181 -3.66 3.21 -3.11
N LEU A 182 -4.16 2.33 -3.97
CA LEU A 182 -5.48 2.49 -4.60
C LEU A 182 -6.58 2.07 -3.62
N THR A 183 -6.95 2.99 -2.73
CA THR A 183 -7.87 2.73 -1.60
C THR A 183 -9.32 2.52 -1.99
N SER A 184 -9.70 2.90 -3.20
CA SER A 184 -11.02 2.59 -3.77
C SER A 184 -11.18 1.13 -4.20
N ALA A 185 -10.07 0.41 -4.45
CA ALA A 185 -10.09 -1.01 -4.80
C ALA A 185 -10.18 -1.88 -3.53
N ALA A 186 -10.91 -3.01 -3.61
CA ALA A 186 -11.09 -3.88 -2.44
C ALA A 186 -9.79 -4.47 -1.87
N SER A 187 -8.76 -4.64 -2.69
CA SER A 187 -7.44 -5.13 -2.26
C SER A 187 -6.49 -4.03 -1.83
N MET A 188 -6.85 -2.76 -2.00
CA MET A 188 -6.01 -1.59 -1.68
C MET A 188 -4.53 -1.80 -2.08
N PRO A 189 -4.23 -2.13 -3.36
CA PRO A 189 -2.87 -2.41 -3.77
C PRO A 189 -2.02 -1.15 -3.70
N CYS A 190 -0.77 -1.28 -3.32
CA CYS A 190 0.23 -0.25 -3.52
C CYS A 190 0.62 -0.25 -4.99
N ILE A 191 0.40 0.86 -5.68
CA ILE A 191 0.62 0.97 -7.13
C ILE A 191 1.90 1.71 -7.49
N TYR A 192 2.44 2.50 -6.57
CA TYR A 192 3.66 3.26 -6.78
C TYR A 192 4.41 3.49 -5.47
N GLN A 193 5.74 3.53 -5.54
CA GLN A 193 6.63 3.84 -4.43
C GLN A 193 7.77 4.71 -4.93
N LYS A 194 8.10 5.77 -4.17
CA LYS A 194 9.24 6.65 -4.42
C LYS A 194 10.02 6.85 -3.13
N THR A 195 11.32 6.66 -3.21
CA THR A 195 12.24 6.91 -2.09
C THR A 195 12.30 8.39 -1.77
N ILE A 196 12.45 8.73 -0.51
CA ILE A 196 12.64 10.11 -0.05
C ILE A 196 14.14 10.30 0.20
N PRO A 197 14.83 11.16 -0.58
CA PRO A 197 16.24 11.45 -0.36
C PRO A 197 16.54 11.97 1.05
N SER A 198 17.76 11.78 1.51
CA SER A 198 18.17 12.17 2.88
C SER A 198 18.12 13.67 3.16
N ASP A 199 18.18 14.49 2.11
CA ASP A 199 18.18 15.95 2.13
C ASP A 199 16.79 16.60 1.95
N THR A 200 15.74 15.80 1.82
CA THR A 200 14.36 16.30 1.62
C THR A 200 13.37 15.64 2.58
N SER A 201 12.13 16.14 2.57
CA SER A 201 11.01 15.64 3.36
C SER A 201 9.93 15.00 2.49
N GLU A 202 8.98 14.31 3.10
CA GLU A 202 7.79 13.78 2.42
C GLU A 202 7.04 14.88 1.66
N ALA A 203 6.82 16.03 2.29
CA ALA A 203 6.16 17.17 1.64
C ALA A 203 6.97 17.74 0.47
N GLY A 204 8.32 17.78 0.61
CA GLY A 204 9.21 18.29 -0.43
C GLY A 204 9.17 17.47 -1.72
N ILE A 205 9.02 16.13 -1.61
CA ILE A 205 9.01 15.24 -2.79
C ILE A 205 7.60 14.93 -3.29
N CYS A 206 6.56 15.32 -2.56
CA CYS A 206 5.17 14.95 -2.85
C CYS A 206 4.72 15.35 -4.26
N ARG A 207 5.04 16.58 -4.70
CA ARG A 207 4.68 17.05 -6.06
C ARG A 207 5.37 16.21 -7.15
N GLU A 208 6.63 15.86 -6.97
CA GLU A 208 7.36 15.00 -7.90
C GLU A 208 6.76 13.59 -7.94
N PHE A 209 6.42 13.05 -6.77
CA PHE A 209 5.70 11.78 -6.66
C PHE A 209 4.38 11.80 -7.47
N VAL A 210 3.57 12.83 -7.30
CA VAL A 210 2.30 13.01 -8.03
C VAL A 210 2.54 13.07 -9.53
N LYS A 211 3.58 13.81 -9.98
CA LYS A 211 3.96 13.89 -11.39
C LYS A 211 4.28 12.50 -11.96
N GLU A 212 5.16 11.75 -11.32
CA GLU A 212 5.56 10.41 -11.78
C GLU A 212 4.37 9.44 -11.81
N VAL A 213 3.48 9.52 -10.84
CA VAL A 213 2.25 8.72 -10.81
C VAL A 213 1.35 9.08 -11.98
N ILE A 214 1.17 10.35 -12.29
CA ILE A 214 0.38 10.79 -13.45
C ILE A 214 1.03 10.38 -14.76
N ASP A 215 2.34 10.53 -14.90
CA ASP A 215 3.10 10.11 -16.08
C ASP A 215 2.93 8.59 -16.35
N ASN A 216 2.89 7.80 -15.28
CA ASN A 216 2.73 6.36 -15.36
C ASN A 216 1.28 5.89 -15.55
N TYR A 217 0.29 6.58 -15.00
CA TYR A 217 -1.08 6.06 -14.93
C TYR A 217 -2.15 7.00 -15.50
N GLY A 218 -1.85 8.25 -15.80
CA GLY A 218 -2.82 9.29 -16.10
C GLY A 218 -3.82 8.96 -17.22
N ARG A 219 -3.40 8.15 -18.20
CA ARG A 219 -4.28 7.70 -19.30
C ARG A 219 -5.04 6.40 -19.00
N SER A 220 -4.85 5.81 -17.82
CA SER A 220 -5.42 4.51 -17.49
C SER A 220 -6.86 4.57 -16.97
N GLY A 221 -7.32 5.73 -16.50
CA GLY A 221 -8.58 5.88 -15.77
C GLY A 221 -8.63 5.09 -14.46
N MET A 222 -7.46 4.79 -13.87
CA MET A 222 -7.35 3.97 -12.66
C MET A 222 -7.86 4.73 -11.43
N PHE A 223 -7.60 6.03 -11.37
CA PHE A 223 -8.04 6.94 -10.30
C PHE A 223 -8.33 8.33 -10.86
N GLU A 224 -9.10 9.11 -10.12
CA GLU A 224 -9.51 10.47 -10.45
C GLU A 224 -9.25 11.43 -9.29
N ILE A 225 -9.00 10.89 -8.10
CA ILE A 225 -8.82 11.65 -6.85
C ILE A 225 -7.51 11.21 -6.21
N PHE A 226 -6.68 12.18 -5.85
CA PHE A 226 -5.57 12.00 -4.92
C PHE A 226 -6.02 12.33 -3.50
N ASP A 227 -5.66 11.51 -2.54
CA ASP A 227 -6.00 11.66 -1.14
C ASP A 227 -4.72 11.60 -0.29
N PHE A 228 -4.53 12.56 0.63
CA PHE A 228 -3.29 12.78 1.33
C PHE A 228 -3.51 13.02 2.83
N ASP A 229 -2.54 12.59 3.66
CA ASP A 229 -2.48 13.07 5.04
C ASP A 229 -2.18 14.58 5.11
N ALA A 230 -2.48 15.17 6.25
CA ALA A 230 -2.29 16.60 6.49
C ALA A 230 -0.83 17.05 6.35
N GLY A 231 0.14 16.18 6.64
CA GLY A 231 1.57 16.47 6.47
C GLY A 231 1.96 16.80 5.03
N LEU A 232 1.21 16.30 4.05
CA LEU A 232 1.46 16.50 2.62
C LEU A 232 0.64 17.64 2.01
N CYS A 233 -0.19 18.33 2.80
CA CYS A 233 -1.04 19.43 2.34
C CYS A 233 -0.19 20.64 1.93
N SER A 234 -0.20 20.99 0.64
CA SER A 234 0.46 22.18 0.10
C SER A 234 -0.29 22.75 -1.08
N LEU A 235 -0.25 24.10 -1.22
CA LEU A 235 -0.88 24.81 -2.35
C LEU A 235 -0.26 24.39 -3.67
N ALA A 236 1.06 24.31 -3.75
CA ALA A 236 1.77 23.93 -4.97
C ALA A 236 1.41 22.52 -5.49
N THR A 237 1.16 21.56 -4.57
CA THR A 237 0.70 20.23 -4.95
C THR A 237 -0.78 20.26 -5.37
N ALA A 238 -1.62 21.02 -4.67
CA ALA A 238 -3.02 21.20 -5.01
C ALA A 238 -3.22 21.78 -6.42
N ASP A 239 -2.49 22.85 -6.74
CA ASP A 239 -2.54 23.50 -8.06
C ASP A 239 -2.07 22.54 -9.15
N TYR A 240 -0.94 21.85 -8.95
CA TYR A 240 -0.43 20.88 -9.92
C TYR A 240 -1.44 19.76 -10.22
N ILE A 241 -2.09 19.21 -9.18
CA ILE A 241 -3.11 18.17 -9.34
C ILE A 241 -4.27 18.67 -10.20
N GLN A 242 -4.72 19.91 -9.97
CA GLN A 242 -5.83 20.51 -10.71
C GLN A 242 -5.45 20.87 -12.15
N GLU A 243 -4.24 21.34 -12.39
CA GLU A 243 -3.70 21.56 -13.75
C GLU A 243 -3.71 20.27 -14.58
N GLN A 244 -3.55 19.12 -13.92
CA GLN A 244 -3.61 17.80 -14.56
C GLN A 244 -5.03 17.22 -14.62
N ASN A 245 -6.07 17.98 -14.24
CA ASN A 245 -7.48 17.58 -14.23
C ASN A 245 -7.83 16.44 -13.26
N TYR A 246 -7.13 16.34 -12.13
CA TYR A 246 -7.45 15.43 -11.03
C TYR A 246 -8.05 16.18 -9.85
N GLY A 247 -8.87 15.49 -9.04
CA GLY A 247 -9.33 16.00 -7.76
C GLY A 247 -8.32 15.70 -6.65
N TYR A 248 -8.36 16.51 -5.59
CA TYR A 248 -7.60 16.24 -4.37
C TYR A 248 -8.50 16.23 -3.13
N VAL A 249 -8.06 15.50 -2.12
CA VAL A 249 -8.48 15.60 -0.73
C VAL A 249 -7.23 15.66 0.13
N PHE A 250 -7.08 16.69 0.94
CA PHE A 250 -6.01 16.83 1.91
C PHE A 250 -6.58 16.82 3.32
N GLY A 251 -5.99 16.03 4.22
CA GLY A 251 -6.12 16.29 5.64
C GLY A 251 -5.64 17.70 5.98
N LEU A 252 -6.19 18.32 7.00
CA LEU A 252 -5.87 19.69 7.41
C LEU A 252 -5.52 19.73 8.89
N LYS A 253 -4.36 20.27 9.21
CA LYS A 253 -3.82 20.44 10.58
C LYS A 253 -3.05 21.76 10.69
N GLY A 254 -2.35 21.95 11.80
CA GLY A 254 -1.59 23.16 12.10
C GLY A 254 -0.42 23.49 11.16
N ASN A 255 -0.05 22.62 10.22
CA ASN A 255 0.91 22.94 9.15
C ASN A 255 0.33 23.93 8.12
N GLN A 256 -0.99 24.11 8.08
CA GLN A 256 -1.71 25.12 7.30
C GLN A 256 -2.56 25.96 8.29
N PRO A 257 -1.94 26.82 9.14
CA PRO A 257 -2.58 27.38 10.32
C PRO A 257 -3.80 28.24 9.99
N GLU A 258 -3.75 29.09 8.97
CA GLU A 258 -4.84 29.99 8.59
C GLU A 258 -6.04 29.23 8.03
N LEU A 259 -5.80 28.25 7.12
CA LEU A 259 -6.84 27.34 6.62
C LEU A 259 -7.48 26.54 7.74
N TYR A 260 -6.65 26.03 8.66
CA TYR A 260 -7.11 25.21 9.76
C TYR A 260 -7.98 25.99 10.73
N ALA A 261 -7.55 27.22 11.08
CA ALA A 261 -8.31 28.11 11.97
C ALA A 261 -9.67 28.46 11.36
N GLU A 262 -9.72 28.80 10.06
CA GLU A 262 -10.98 29.12 9.39
C GLU A 262 -11.90 27.91 9.27
N ALA A 263 -11.35 26.74 8.92
CA ALA A 263 -12.12 25.49 8.90
C ALA A 263 -12.74 25.17 10.28
N GLN A 264 -11.97 25.37 11.36
CA GLN A 264 -12.47 25.21 12.73
C GLN A 264 -13.58 26.21 13.05
N ARG A 265 -13.38 27.49 12.73
CA ARG A 265 -14.36 28.55 13.00
C ARG A 265 -15.72 28.24 12.36
N LEU A 266 -15.73 27.79 11.10
CA LEU A 266 -16.97 27.52 10.37
C LEU A 266 -17.63 26.21 10.82
N LEU A 267 -16.88 25.13 10.90
CA LEU A 267 -17.43 23.78 11.02
C LEU A 267 -17.71 23.36 12.46
N ILE A 268 -17.03 23.94 13.47
CA ILE A 268 -17.35 23.65 14.89
C ILE A 268 -18.73 24.19 15.24
N ILE A 269 -19.07 25.40 14.81
CA ILE A 269 -20.39 25.99 15.03
C ILE A 269 -21.46 25.10 14.37
N GLN A 270 -21.26 24.76 13.09
CA GLN A 270 -22.17 23.90 12.37
C GLN A 270 -22.35 22.53 13.04
N ALA A 271 -21.27 21.91 13.53
CA ALA A 271 -21.32 20.60 14.18
C ALA A 271 -22.00 20.60 15.57
N ASN A 272 -22.09 21.76 16.20
CA ASN A 272 -22.78 21.90 17.48
C ASN A 272 -24.28 22.27 17.32
N GLU A 273 -24.64 22.90 16.23
CA GLU A 273 -25.98 23.45 16.01
C GLU A 273 -26.80 22.65 14.98
N GLN A 274 -26.16 21.85 14.13
CA GLN A 274 -26.82 21.15 13.02
C GLN A 274 -26.57 19.65 13.08
N GLU A 275 -27.56 18.90 12.63
CA GLU A 275 -27.41 17.45 12.41
C GLU A 275 -26.34 17.16 11.34
N PRO A 276 -25.59 16.06 11.46
CA PRO A 276 -24.59 15.69 10.47
C PRO A 276 -25.25 15.32 9.14
N GLU A 277 -24.65 15.71 8.03
CA GLU A 277 -25.13 15.31 6.69
C GLU A 277 -25.04 13.78 6.46
N ALA A 278 -24.11 13.12 7.14
CA ALA A 278 -23.98 11.67 7.15
C ALA A 278 -23.37 11.18 8.45
N GLN A 279 -23.74 9.97 8.85
CA GLN A 279 -23.07 9.27 9.94
C GLN A 279 -22.87 7.80 9.59
N SER A 280 -21.77 7.22 10.10
CA SER A 280 -21.55 5.77 10.01
C SER A 280 -22.37 5.03 11.07
N GLY A 281 -22.61 3.74 10.84
CA GLY A 281 -22.99 2.84 11.92
C GLY A 281 -21.89 2.75 13.00
N TRP A 282 -22.23 2.16 14.14
CA TRP A 282 -21.25 1.83 15.17
C TRP A 282 -20.39 0.63 14.72
N GLU A 283 -19.09 0.81 14.71
CA GLU A 283 -18.11 -0.24 14.45
C GLU A 283 -17.51 -0.71 15.77
N SER A 284 -17.63 -2.02 16.08
CA SER A 284 -17.01 -2.59 17.26
C SER A 284 -15.52 -2.88 17.01
N ARG A 285 -14.68 -2.51 17.97
CA ARG A 285 -13.25 -2.77 18.04
C ARG A 285 -12.94 -3.39 19.40
N ASN A 286 -11.72 -3.91 19.57
CA ASN A 286 -11.29 -4.46 20.87
C ASN A 286 -11.36 -3.38 21.95
N GLY A 287 -12.32 -3.49 22.86
CA GLY A 287 -12.48 -2.60 24.01
C GLY A 287 -13.25 -1.29 23.78
N TYR A 288 -13.64 -0.97 22.55
CA TYR A 288 -14.45 0.22 22.25
C TYR A 288 -15.31 0.05 20.99
N ARG A 289 -16.29 0.93 20.83
CA ARG A 289 -17.04 1.13 19.59
C ARG A 289 -16.78 2.53 19.04
N ILE A 290 -16.83 2.68 17.72
CA ILE A 290 -16.50 3.92 17.02
C ILE A 290 -17.58 4.28 16.02
N ARG A 291 -17.92 5.57 15.93
CA ARG A 291 -18.84 6.16 14.98
C ARG A 291 -18.22 7.44 14.40
N ARG A 292 -18.53 7.75 13.14
CA ARG A 292 -18.07 8.97 12.45
C ARG A 292 -19.27 9.75 11.96
N ARG A 293 -19.19 11.08 12.04
CA ARG A 293 -20.20 12.03 11.56
C ARG A 293 -19.52 13.05 10.64
N LEU A 294 -20.21 13.47 9.60
CA LEU A 294 -19.72 14.43 8.59
C LEU A 294 -20.53 15.71 8.61
N TRP A 295 -19.85 16.83 8.60
CA TRP A 295 -20.33 18.15 8.21
C TRP A 295 -19.43 18.71 7.11
N ARG A 296 -19.94 19.53 6.23
CA ARG A 296 -19.17 20.16 5.15
C ARG A 296 -19.71 21.55 4.83
N THR A 297 -18.81 22.41 4.36
CA THR A 297 -19.12 23.76 3.91
C THR A 297 -18.40 24.08 2.61
N ASP A 298 -18.90 25.01 1.84
CA ASP A 298 -18.25 25.58 0.67
C ASP A 298 -17.87 27.06 0.85
N GLU A 299 -18.00 27.59 2.05
CA GLU A 299 -17.69 28.99 2.37
C GLU A 299 -16.21 29.35 2.24
N MET A 300 -15.32 28.35 2.24
CA MET A 300 -13.88 28.53 2.01
C MET A 300 -13.47 28.48 0.53
N LYS A 301 -14.41 28.54 -0.41
CA LYS A 301 -14.07 28.59 -1.85
C LYS A 301 -13.14 29.74 -2.17
N GLY A 302 -12.00 29.44 -2.83
CA GLY A 302 -11.02 30.44 -3.22
C GLY A 302 -10.35 31.16 -2.05
N PHE A 303 -10.20 30.48 -0.91
CA PHE A 303 -9.57 31.03 0.28
C PHE A 303 -8.18 31.59 -0.01
N ILE A 304 -7.89 32.76 0.52
CA ILE A 304 -6.60 33.44 0.39
C ILE A 304 -5.90 33.48 1.73
N ASN A 305 -4.67 33.06 1.79
CA ASN A 305 -3.81 33.12 2.97
C ASN A 305 -2.41 33.61 2.62
N SER A 306 -1.49 33.59 3.57
CA SER A 306 -0.10 33.98 3.37
C SER A 306 0.66 33.16 2.31
N ALA A 307 0.23 31.92 2.05
CA ALA A 307 0.81 31.06 1.02
C ALA A 307 0.28 31.34 -0.38
N GLY A 308 -0.85 32.05 -0.51
CA GLY A 308 -1.48 32.38 -1.79
C GLY A 308 -2.98 32.10 -1.84
N CYS A 309 -3.52 32.04 -3.06
CA CYS A 309 -4.93 31.78 -3.29
C CYS A 309 -5.20 30.30 -3.57
N TRP A 310 -6.00 29.66 -2.75
CA TRP A 310 -6.49 28.30 -2.96
C TRP A 310 -7.67 28.29 -3.95
N SER A 311 -7.41 28.75 -5.17
CA SER A 311 -8.42 28.98 -6.22
C SER A 311 -9.27 27.75 -6.54
N HIS A 312 -8.74 26.56 -6.36
CA HIS A 312 -9.37 25.26 -6.63
C HIS A 312 -10.06 24.65 -5.42
N LEU A 313 -9.96 25.25 -4.23
CA LEU A 313 -10.70 24.80 -3.04
C LEU A 313 -12.19 24.96 -3.25
N ARG A 314 -12.95 23.88 -3.11
CA ARG A 314 -14.40 23.83 -3.34
C ARG A 314 -15.19 23.50 -2.09
N GLN A 315 -14.65 22.64 -1.23
CA GLN A 315 -15.32 22.21 0.00
C GLN A 315 -14.30 22.01 1.12
N THR A 316 -14.78 22.22 2.33
CA THR A 316 -14.10 21.87 3.59
C THR A 316 -14.97 20.93 4.37
N TRP A 317 -14.40 19.87 4.92
CA TRP A 317 -15.11 18.83 5.67
C TRP A 317 -14.62 18.74 7.10
N LEU A 318 -15.56 18.47 8.01
CA LEU A 318 -15.29 18.03 9.38
C LEU A 318 -15.78 16.60 9.54
N ILE A 319 -14.88 15.72 9.96
CA ILE A 319 -15.21 14.36 10.40
C ILE A 319 -15.01 14.28 11.90
N ARG A 320 -16.11 14.22 12.65
CA ARG A 320 -16.09 13.98 14.10
C ARG A 320 -16.13 12.48 14.35
N GLN A 321 -15.08 11.97 14.97
CA GLN A 321 -14.98 10.58 15.40
C GLN A 321 -15.29 10.48 16.88
N GLU A 322 -16.27 9.65 17.23
CA GLU A 322 -16.67 9.35 18.58
C GLU A 322 -16.26 7.92 18.94
N LYS A 323 -15.46 7.75 19.98
CA LYS A 323 -15.06 6.45 20.55
C LYS A 323 -15.71 6.28 21.91
N VAL A 324 -16.41 5.18 22.10
CA VAL A 324 -17.03 4.82 23.40
C VAL A 324 -16.42 3.52 23.89
N TYR A 325 -15.69 3.60 24.98
CA TYR A 325 -15.04 2.46 25.62
C TYR A 325 -16.01 1.63 26.46
N ALA A 326 -15.70 0.37 26.70
CA ALA A 326 -16.53 -0.55 27.51
C ALA A 326 -16.81 -0.02 28.93
N GLY A 327 -15.89 0.81 29.50
CA GLY A 327 -16.07 1.49 30.79
C GLY A 327 -16.88 2.80 30.75
N GLY A 328 -17.54 3.11 29.62
CA GLY A 328 -18.36 4.31 29.45
C GLY A 328 -17.59 5.60 29.13
N LYS A 329 -16.25 5.60 29.15
CA LYS A 329 -15.45 6.74 28.71
C LYS A 329 -15.73 7.03 27.24
N THR A 330 -15.98 8.30 26.91
CA THR A 330 -16.14 8.75 25.52
C THR A 330 -15.00 9.69 25.16
N GLU A 331 -14.43 9.47 23.97
CA GLU A 331 -13.43 10.35 23.34
C GLU A 331 -13.99 10.88 22.03
N ILE A 332 -13.83 12.18 21.80
CA ILE A 332 -14.24 12.86 20.56
C ILE A 332 -12.99 13.41 19.90
N GLU A 333 -12.83 13.15 18.61
CA GLU A 333 -11.74 13.64 17.79
C GLU A 333 -12.30 14.27 16.52
N ASP A 334 -11.99 15.54 16.29
CA ASP A 334 -12.37 16.31 15.11
C ASP A 334 -11.21 16.36 14.12
N ARG A 335 -11.49 15.98 12.86
CA ARG A 335 -10.53 16.00 11.76
C ARG A 335 -11.09 16.78 10.59
N TYR A 336 -10.26 17.67 10.06
CA TYR A 336 -10.63 18.60 9.00
C TYR A 336 -9.97 18.19 7.69
N PHE A 337 -10.68 18.43 6.58
CA PHE A 337 -10.21 18.13 5.23
C PHE A 337 -10.58 19.26 4.28
N ILE A 338 -9.73 19.48 3.29
CA ILE A 338 -10.01 20.40 2.18
C ILE A 338 -9.99 19.63 0.87
N THR A 339 -10.81 20.07 -0.11
CA THR A 339 -10.91 19.38 -1.38
C THR A 339 -11.29 20.29 -2.54
N SER A 340 -10.82 19.93 -3.74
CA SER A 340 -11.25 20.52 -5.00
C SER A 340 -12.52 19.87 -5.59
N LEU A 341 -13.08 18.86 -4.95
CA LEU A 341 -14.23 18.15 -5.49
C LEU A 341 -15.47 19.03 -5.50
N PRO A 342 -16.26 19.05 -6.60
CA PRO A 342 -17.57 19.68 -6.61
C PRO A 342 -18.52 19.05 -5.59
N TRP A 343 -19.51 19.83 -5.10
CA TRP A 343 -20.44 19.40 -4.04
C TRP A 343 -21.15 18.07 -4.32
N ASN A 344 -21.49 17.83 -5.57
CA ASN A 344 -22.24 16.65 -6.03
C ASN A 344 -21.34 15.48 -6.49
N ARG A 345 -19.99 15.62 -6.41
CA ARG A 345 -19.08 14.55 -6.88
C ARG A 345 -19.16 13.29 -6.05
N LEU A 346 -19.30 13.44 -4.73
CA LEU A 346 -19.47 12.35 -3.79
C LEU A 346 -20.69 12.62 -2.91
N LYS A 347 -21.48 11.58 -2.66
CA LYS A 347 -22.52 11.61 -1.63
C LYS A 347 -21.87 11.67 -0.24
N ALA A 348 -22.54 12.24 0.74
CA ALA A 348 -22.03 12.39 2.10
C ALA A 348 -21.54 11.04 2.72
N GLN A 349 -22.28 9.95 2.50
CA GLN A 349 -21.85 8.61 2.92
C GLN A 349 -20.57 8.13 2.22
N GLN A 350 -20.36 8.50 0.94
CA GLN A 350 -19.17 8.14 0.19
C GLN A 350 -17.93 8.92 0.69
N ILE A 351 -18.10 10.13 1.18
CA ILE A 351 -17.04 10.90 1.85
C ILE A 351 -16.56 10.16 3.10
N LEU A 352 -17.49 9.67 3.94
CA LEU A 352 -17.13 8.86 5.11
C LEU A 352 -16.36 7.58 4.72
N VAL A 353 -16.74 6.94 3.61
CA VAL A 353 -16.01 5.78 3.07
C VAL A 353 -14.62 6.18 2.60
N LEU A 354 -14.46 7.28 1.87
CA LEU A 354 -13.16 7.78 1.40
C LEU A 354 -12.22 8.02 2.57
N VAL A 355 -12.65 8.82 3.56
CA VAL A 355 -11.85 9.15 4.74
C VAL A 355 -11.53 7.91 5.57
N ARG A 356 -12.46 6.95 5.70
CA ARG A 356 -12.18 5.68 6.36
C ARG A 356 -11.12 4.86 5.63
N ASN A 357 -11.17 4.83 4.31
CA ASN A 357 -10.21 4.12 3.47
C ASN A 357 -8.82 4.77 3.51
N HIS A 358 -8.74 6.08 3.70
CA HIS A 358 -7.48 6.79 3.94
C HIS A 358 -6.70 6.13 5.09
N TRP A 359 -7.33 5.99 6.27
CA TRP A 359 -6.69 5.29 7.39
C TRP A 359 -6.53 3.78 7.16
N GLY A 360 -7.19 3.24 6.15
CA GLY A 360 -6.99 1.87 5.70
C GLY A 360 -5.58 1.64 5.12
N VAL A 361 -4.89 2.68 4.63
CA VAL A 361 -3.50 2.56 4.17
C VAL A 361 -2.59 2.19 5.33
N GLU A 362 -2.60 2.97 6.42
CA GLU A 362 -1.80 2.68 7.60
C GLU A 362 -2.21 1.35 8.25
N ASN A 363 -3.51 1.18 8.54
CA ASN A 363 -4.01 0.07 9.34
C ASN A 363 -4.09 -1.28 8.60
N ASN A 364 -4.19 -1.27 7.28
CA ASN A 364 -4.29 -2.51 6.49
C ASN A 364 -3.06 -2.75 5.61
N ALA A 365 -2.64 -1.77 4.80
CA ALA A 365 -1.52 -1.97 3.89
C ALA A 365 -0.17 -1.95 4.63
N PHE A 366 0.16 -0.83 5.28
CA PHE A 366 1.46 -0.66 5.93
C PHE A 366 1.62 -1.56 7.14
N ASN A 367 0.62 -1.59 8.03
CA ASN A 367 0.63 -2.51 9.17
C ASN A 367 0.70 -3.98 8.77
N SER A 368 0.10 -4.36 7.63
CA SER A 368 0.26 -5.74 7.13
C SER A 368 1.67 -6.01 6.64
N LEU A 369 2.31 -5.06 5.95
CA LEU A 369 3.70 -5.19 5.51
C LEU A 369 4.65 -5.30 6.71
N ASP A 370 4.43 -4.53 7.77
CA ASP A 370 5.24 -4.58 8.98
C ASP A 370 5.01 -5.87 9.78
N LEU A 371 3.75 -6.24 10.01
CA LEU A 371 3.44 -7.40 10.85
C LEU A 371 3.62 -8.74 10.16
N GLN A 372 3.42 -8.82 8.85
CA GLN A 372 3.51 -10.09 8.13
C GLN A 372 4.85 -10.24 7.41
N TRP A 373 5.36 -9.19 6.79
CA TRP A 373 6.62 -9.22 6.02
C TRP A 373 7.79 -8.58 6.75
N THR A 374 7.60 -8.13 8.00
CA THR A 374 8.65 -7.50 8.84
C THR A 374 9.42 -6.42 8.08
N GLU A 375 8.71 -5.59 7.29
CA GLU A 375 9.33 -4.70 6.32
C GLU A 375 10.29 -3.70 6.94
N ASP A 376 9.90 -3.10 8.05
CA ASP A 376 10.62 -2.05 8.75
C ASP A 376 11.77 -2.58 9.64
N SER A 377 11.74 -3.87 10.00
CA SER A 377 12.61 -4.44 11.04
C SER A 377 13.55 -5.57 10.60
N ALA A 378 13.22 -6.27 9.49
CA ALA A 378 14.01 -7.40 9.02
C ALA A 378 14.13 -7.44 7.49
N PRO A 379 14.80 -6.45 6.85
CA PRO A 379 15.06 -6.50 5.44
C PRO A 379 16.03 -7.66 5.10
N TRP A 380 15.76 -8.36 3.98
CA TRP A 380 16.62 -9.47 3.55
C TRP A 380 18.03 -9.05 3.15
N CYS A 381 18.22 -7.79 2.78
CA CYS A 381 19.52 -7.20 2.53
C CYS A 381 19.48 -5.73 2.95
N THR A 382 20.54 -5.28 3.66
CA THR A 382 20.66 -3.90 4.18
C THR A 382 21.61 -3.05 3.36
N LYS A 383 22.07 -3.53 2.20
CA LYS A 383 23.06 -2.86 1.37
C LYS A 383 22.40 -2.07 0.25
N GLY A 384 22.72 -0.78 0.16
CA GLY A 384 22.49 0.11 -0.95
C GLY A 384 21.12 -0.01 -1.62
N GLN A 385 21.11 -0.08 -2.94
CA GLN A 385 19.92 -0.20 -3.77
C GLN A 385 19.09 -1.47 -3.51
N ALA A 386 19.69 -2.50 -2.91
CA ALA A 386 18.99 -3.75 -2.61
C ALA A 386 17.73 -3.53 -1.76
N ILE A 387 17.80 -2.66 -0.75
CA ILE A 387 16.65 -2.37 0.13
C ILE A 387 15.46 -1.85 -0.69
N TRP A 388 15.71 -0.92 -1.60
CA TRP A 388 14.68 -0.30 -2.44
C TRP A 388 14.08 -1.30 -3.43
N ALA A 389 14.95 -2.08 -4.09
CA ALA A 389 14.54 -3.09 -5.06
C ALA A 389 13.74 -4.22 -4.39
N LEU A 390 14.21 -4.75 -3.27
CA LEU A 390 13.51 -5.77 -2.49
C LEU A 390 12.20 -5.23 -1.88
N GLY A 391 12.19 -3.96 -1.48
CA GLY A 391 10.96 -3.28 -1.04
C GLY A 391 9.87 -3.27 -2.10
N LEU A 392 10.22 -2.99 -3.36
CA LEU A 392 9.28 -3.05 -4.49
C LEU A 392 8.82 -4.47 -4.79
N LEU A 393 9.71 -5.45 -4.77
CA LEU A 393 9.35 -6.88 -4.92
C LEU A 393 8.42 -7.34 -3.79
N ARG A 394 8.66 -6.90 -2.55
CA ARG A 394 7.78 -7.16 -1.40
C ARG A 394 6.39 -6.56 -1.62
N VAL A 395 6.31 -5.32 -2.11
CA VAL A 395 5.04 -4.67 -2.47
C VAL A 395 4.31 -5.47 -3.56
N MET A 396 5.00 -5.94 -4.60
CA MET A 396 4.41 -6.79 -5.63
C MET A 396 3.88 -8.10 -5.04
N GLY A 397 4.61 -8.73 -4.13
CA GLY A 397 4.19 -9.92 -3.39
C GLY A 397 2.97 -9.66 -2.51
N TYR A 398 2.99 -8.57 -1.74
CA TYR A 398 1.85 -8.10 -0.94
C TYR A 398 0.60 -7.90 -1.79
N ASN A 399 0.71 -7.22 -2.93
CA ASN A 399 -0.41 -6.96 -3.83
C ASN A 399 -1.08 -8.27 -4.28
N VAL A 400 -0.28 -9.28 -4.63
CA VAL A 400 -0.77 -10.61 -5.01
C VAL A 400 -1.47 -11.29 -3.83
N ALA A 401 -0.82 -11.37 -2.69
CA ALA A 401 -1.37 -12.01 -1.50
C ALA A 401 -2.67 -11.32 -1.04
N GLN A 402 -2.70 -10.00 -1.03
CA GLN A 402 -3.89 -9.24 -0.65
C GLN A 402 -5.03 -9.40 -1.67
N TYR A 403 -4.73 -9.44 -2.97
CA TYR A 403 -5.73 -9.71 -3.99
C TYR A 403 -6.34 -11.12 -3.83
N LEU A 404 -5.51 -12.13 -3.62
CA LEU A 404 -5.96 -13.49 -3.33
C LEU A 404 -6.88 -13.49 -2.11
N ARG A 405 -6.46 -12.85 -1.03
CA ARG A 405 -7.21 -12.76 0.23
C ARG A 405 -8.57 -12.09 0.07
N CYS A 406 -8.61 -10.94 -0.62
CA CYS A 406 -9.82 -10.10 -0.69
C CYS A 406 -10.77 -10.46 -1.84
N LYS A 407 -10.27 -11.08 -2.91
CA LYS A 407 -11.06 -11.29 -4.14
C LYS A 407 -11.20 -12.75 -4.54
N ARG A 408 -10.15 -13.55 -4.42
CA ARG A 408 -10.17 -14.93 -4.95
C ARG A 408 -10.60 -15.97 -3.93
N LEU A 409 -10.12 -15.82 -2.70
CA LEU A 409 -10.31 -16.81 -1.64
C LEU A 409 -11.34 -16.36 -0.58
N CYS A 410 -11.89 -15.16 -0.73
CA CYS A 410 -12.94 -14.66 0.15
C CYS A 410 -14.26 -15.35 -0.25
N PRO A 411 -14.86 -16.18 0.61
CA PRO A 411 -16.15 -16.80 0.32
C PRO A 411 -17.22 -15.72 0.18
N LYS A 412 -18.21 -16.00 -0.64
CA LYS A 412 -19.44 -15.23 -0.72
C LYS A 412 -20.48 -15.86 0.20
N ASP A 413 -21.25 -15.04 0.88
CA ASP A 413 -22.43 -15.50 1.61
C ASP A 413 -23.60 -15.85 0.68
N GLU A 414 -24.71 -16.26 1.24
CA GLU A 414 -25.94 -16.63 0.51
C GLU A 414 -26.51 -15.47 -0.33
N ASN A 415 -26.22 -14.21 0.06
CA ASN A 415 -26.62 -13.00 -0.65
C ASN A 415 -25.60 -12.57 -1.71
N GLY A 416 -24.51 -13.32 -1.90
CA GLY A 416 -23.42 -12.98 -2.81
C GLY A 416 -22.45 -11.92 -2.24
N GLU A 417 -22.66 -11.47 -1.00
CA GLU A 417 -21.72 -10.60 -0.29
C GLU A 417 -20.51 -11.40 0.21
N ARG A 418 -19.35 -10.72 0.26
CA ARG A 418 -18.13 -11.39 0.69
C ARG A 418 -18.06 -11.43 2.21
N SER A 419 -17.99 -12.64 2.75
CA SER A 419 -17.79 -12.89 4.16
C SER A 419 -16.38 -12.45 4.63
N LYS A 420 -16.08 -12.66 5.91
CA LYS A 420 -14.78 -12.29 6.52
C LYS A 420 -13.60 -12.82 5.71
N PHE A 421 -12.60 -11.94 5.51
CA PHE A 421 -11.34 -12.33 4.89
C PHE A 421 -10.64 -13.43 5.67
N SER A 422 -9.98 -14.36 4.97
CA SER A 422 -9.09 -15.33 5.58
C SER A 422 -8.00 -14.64 6.41
N SER A 423 -7.57 -15.25 7.50
CA SER A 423 -6.41 -14.75 8.24
C SER A 423 -5.14 -14.80 7.36
N TRP A 424 -4.19 -13.92 7.58
CA TRP A 424 -2.90 -13.95 6.88
C TRP A 424 -2.22 -15.31 7.04
N ARG A 425 -2.18 -15.84 8.27
CA ARG A 425 -1.62 -17.16 8.55
C ARG A 425 -2.25 -18.27 7.71
N GLN A 426 -3.57 -18.23 7.52
CA GLN A 426 -4.27 -19.24 6.72
C GLN A 426 -3.97 -19.06 5.22
N LEU A 427 -3.91 -17.81 4.75
CA LEU A 427 -3.55 -17.51 3.37
C LEU A 427 -2.16 -18.04 3.02
N PHE A 428 -1.15 -17.75 3.85
CA PHE A 428 0.21 -18.18 3.59
C PHE A 428 0.35 -19.69 3.57
N LYS A 429 -0.34 -20.42 4.48
CA LYS A 429 -0.39 -21.88 4.42
C LYS A 429 -0.96 -22.39 3.09
N TRP A 430 -1.99 -21.75 2.56
CA TRP A 430 -2.54 -22.14 1.27
C TRP A 430 -1.59 -21.82 0.11
N ILE A 431 -0.91 -20.69 0.17
CA ILE A 431 0.07 -20.29 -0.86
C ILE A 431 1.26 -21.25 -0.84
N GLN A 432 1.86 -21.51 0.32
CA GLN A 432 2.96 -22.46 0.47
C GLN A 432 2.57 -23.82 -0.09
N ARG A 433 1.41 -24.34 0.35
CA ARG A 433 0.91 -25.61 -0.17
C ARG A 433 0.69 -25.60 -1.69
N ALA A 434 0.24 -24.48 -2.25
CA ALA A 434 0.07 -24.33 -3.70
C ALA A 434 1.40 -24.35 -4.46
N LEU A 435 2.48 -23.87 -3.84
CA LEU A 435 3.82 -23.90 -4.42
C LEU A 435 4.50 -25.28 -4.31
N GLU A 436 4.14 -26.10 -3.32
CA GLU A 436 4.72 -27.43 -3.07
C GLU A 436 4.02 -28.58 -3.83
N VAL A 437 2.71 -28.48 -4.01
CA VAL A 437 1.91 -29.58 -4.61
C VAL A 437 1.87 -29.44 -6.12
N GLY A 438 2.06 -30.55 -6.83
CA GLY A 438 1.89 -30.62 -8.29
C GLY A 438 0.50 -30.16 -8.73
N VAL A 439 0.40 -29.56 -9.90
CA VAL A 439 -0.89 -29.22 -10.53
C VAL A 439 -1.64 -30.54 -10.79
N VAL A 440 -2.84 -30.66 -10.23
CA VAL A 440 -3.76 -31.70 -10.68
C VAL A 440 -4.07 -31.36 -12.16
N GLU A 441 -3.69 -32.22 -13.08
CA GLU A 441 -4.01 -32.10 -14.50
C GLU A 441 -5.53 -32.02 -14.69
N THR A 442 -6.07 -30.82 -14.66
CA THR A 442 -7.37 -30.57 -15.24
C THR A 442 -7.12 -30.20 -16.68
N ASN A 443 -7.50 -31.08 -17.60
CA ASN A 443 -7.55 -30.83 -19.04
C ASN A 443 -7.95 -29.40 -19.34
N LEU A 444 -6.98 -28.56 -19.69
CA LEU A 444 -7.22 -27.25 -20.28
C LEU A 444 -7.72 -27.48 -21.71
N ASN A 445 -8.99 -27.81 -21.86
CA ASN A 445 -9.64 -27.60 -23.13
C ASN A 445 -9.55 -26.10 -23.46
N PRO A 446 -9.00 -25.70 -24.59
CA PRO A 446 -9.02 -24.33 -25.03
C PRO A 446 -10.50 -24.00 -25.31
N ILE A 447 -11.11 -23.22 -24.42
CA ILE A 447 -12.37 -22.56 -24.76
C ILE A 447 -12.00 -21.45 -25.72
N GLY A 448 -12.53 -21.57 -26.95
CA GLY A 448 -12.39 -20.68 -28.08
C GLY A 448 -12.88 -19.23 -27.82
#